data_04f8a76ec6de8fb463ddf3de6ae27b85
#
_entry.id   04f8a76ec6de8fb463ddf3de6ae27b85
#
_cell.length_a   1.000
_cell.length_b   1.000
_cell.length_c   1.000
_cell.angle_alpha   90.00
_cell.angle_beta   90.00
_cell.angle_gamma   90.00
#
_symmetry.space_group_name_H-M   'P 1'
#
loop_
_entity.id
_entity.type
_entity.pdbx_description
1 polymer ?
#
loop_
_entity_poly.entity_id
_entity_poly.type
_entity_poly.pdbx_seq_one_letter_code
_entity_poly.pdbx_strand_id
1 'polypeptide(L)'
;LMDRWAIDEVYGLHNMPGHPVGEFAICSGPLLAAADEFDITVTGQGGHAAAPHEAIDTNLAAAHVVVALQSIASRNVDPIKQVVVSVCTLRSDTDSHNILPQTVRLRGTVRTLDAGVRDLAQERLEAIVTHTCAAYQCRADIAYERGYPITINAEENTGFAADAAEKVTPGVDRNTPPIMAGEDFSYMLNKRPGAYIMLGNGDGPTVHHPMYNFNDDAIPAGCSWFAEMVETRLPA
;
A
#
# COMPACT_ATOMS: atom_id res chain seq x y z
N LEU A 1 18.50 -13.75 8.98
CA LEU A 1 18.59 -13.10 10.29
C LEU A 1 17.80 -13.90 11.32
N MET A 2 16.49 -14.08 11.14
CA MET A 2 15.57 -14.72 12.09
C MET A 2 16.04 -16.11 12.54
N ASP A 3 16.37 -16.97 11.59
CA ASP A 3 16.80 -18.35 11.89
C ASP A 3 18.21 -18.40 12.50
N ARG A 4 19.10 -17.49 12.06
CA ARG A 4 20.48 -17.42 12.58
C ARG A 4 20.54 -17.08 14.08
N TRP A 5 19.62 -16.26 14.54
CA TRP A 5 19.60 -15.76 15.92
C TRP A 5 18.47 -16.34 16.76
N ALA A 6 17.76 -17.35 16.23
CA ALA A 6 16.64 -18.03 16.89
C ALA A 6 15.60 -17.02 17.43
N ILE A 7 15.23 -16.04 16.60
CA ILE A 7 14.24 -15.03 16.96
C ILE A 7 12.87 -15.68 16.92
N ASP A 8 12.13 -15.63 18.02
CA ASP A 8 10.80 -16.25 18.16
C ASP A 8 9.67 -15.25 17.83
N GLU A 9 9.83 -13.98 18.19
CA GLU A 9 8.82 -12.93 18.04
C GLU A 9 9.45 -11.63 17.52
N VAL A 10 8.66 -10.82 16.82
CA VAL A 10 9.10 -9.52 16.30
C VAL A 10 8.11 -8.42 16.65
N TYR A 11 8.62 -7.28 17.09
CA TYR A 11 7.82 -6.12 17.45
C TYR A 11 8.41 -4.85 16.86
N GLY A 12 7.55 -4.01 16.32
CA GLY A 12 7.92 -2.72 15.75
C GLY A 12 6.92 -1.64 16.09
N LEU A 13 7.36 -0.40 15.98
CA LEU A 13 6.47 0.74 16.20
C LEU A 13 6.72 1.81 15.14
N HIS A 14 5.66 2.54 14.79
CA HIS A 14 5.73 3.68 13.87
C HIS A 14 5.04 4.90 14.51
N ASN A 15 5.66 6.06 14.39
CA ASN A 15 5.00 7.29 14.79
C ASN A 15 3.86 7.64 13.85
N MET A 16 2.74 8.13 14.38
CA MET A 16 1.54 8.44 13.62
C MET A 16 0.99 9.81 14.00
N PRO A 17 1.12 10.83 13.12
CA PRO A 17 0.40 12.09 13.27
C PRO A 17 -1.12 11.89 13.28
N GLY A 18 -1.84 12.73 14.03
CA GLY A 18 -3.28 12.63 14.21
C GLY A 18 -3.72 11.81 15.42
N HIS A 19 -2.79 11.15 16.11
CA HIS A 19 -3.01 10.55 17.43
C HIS A 19 -2.31 11.41 18.50
N PRO A 20 -2.87 11.51 19.72
CA PRO A 20 -2.24 12.27 20.81
C PRO A 20 -0.81 11.81 21.08
N VAL A 21 0.07 12.75 21.44
CA VAL A 21 1.49 12.45 21.68
C VAL A 21 1.67 11.41 22.78
N GLY A 22 2.42 10.35 22.50
CA GLY A 22 2.73 9.30 23.47
C GLY A 22 1.60 8.30 23.72
N GLU A 23 0.45 8.42 23.06
CA GLU A 23 -0.59 7.40 23.07
C GLU A 23 -0.33 6.34 21.99
N PHE A 24 -0.86 5.14 22.18
CA PHE A 24 -0.65 4.04 21.27
C PHE A 24 -1.95 3.59 20.59
N ALA A 25 -1.83 3.08 19.37
CA ALA A 25 -2.94 2.49 18.62
C ALA A 25 -2.51 1.19 17.92
N ILE A 26 -3.30 0.15 18.06
CA ILE A 26 -3.02 -1.18 17.50
C ILE A 26 -4.35 -1.90 17.18
N CYS A 27 -4.31 -2.84 16.25
CA CYS A 27 -5.38 -3.83 16.09
C CYS A 27 -4.80 -5.21 15.77
N SER A 28 -5.55 -6.26 16.08
CA SER A 28 -5.24 -7.62 15.64
C SER A 28 -5.60 -7.80 14.16
N GLY A 29 -4.85 -8.64 13.46
CA GLY A 29 -5.04 -8.84 12.04
C GLY A 29 -4.41 -7.75 11.17
N PRO A 30 -4.97 -7.46 9.98
CA PRO A 30 -4.42 -6.48 9.06
C PRO A 30 -4.43 -5.07 9.64
N LEU A 31 -3.24 -4.44 9.77
CA LEU A 31 -3.07 -3.07 10.22
C LEU A 31 -2.69 -2.14 9.05
N LEU A 32 -1.76 -2.59 8.18
CA LEU A 32 -1.30 -1.82 7.03
C LEU A 32 -1.41 -2.66 5.76
N ALA A 33 -1.69 -1.98 4.63
CA ALA A 33 -1.96 -2.64 3.37
C ALA A 33 -0.72 -3.22 2.69
N ALA A 34 -0.93 -4.23 1.86
CA ALA A 34 0.03 -4.57 0.81
C ALA A 34 0.18 -3.42 -0.16
N ALA A 35 1.38 -3.24 -0.70
CA ALA A 35 1.73 -2.16 -1.59
C ALA A 35 2.35 -2.71 -2.87
N ASP A 36 1.57 -2.71 -3.96
CA ASP A 36 2.02 -3.12 -5.28
C ASP A 36 2.09 -1.94 -6.24
N GLU A 37 2.95 -2.06 -7.23
CA GLU A 37 3.10 -1.08 -8.29
C GLU A 37 2.88 -1.73 -9.65
N PHE A 38 2.42 -0.93 -10.62
CA PHE A 38 2.34 -1.36 -12.00
C PHE A 38 2.86 -0.29 -12.96
N ASP A 39 3.43 -0.76 -14.05
CA ASP A 39 3.90 0.04 -15.17
C ASP A 39 3.39 -0.60 -16.47
N ILE A 40 2.58 0.13 -17.21
CA ILE A 40 1.91 -0.34 -18.41
C ILE A 40 2.35 0.54 -19.57
N THR A 41 2.85 -0.08 -20.64
CA THR A 41 3.12 0.60 -21.91
C THR A 41 2.11 0.14 -22.94
N VAL A 42 1.24 1.07 -23.36
CA VAL A 42 0.30 0.87 -24.46
C VAL A 42 0.96 1.28 -25.77
N THR A 43 1.01 0.38 -26.73
CA THR A 43 1.64 0.60 -28.04
C THR A 43 0.62 0.41 -29.16
N GLY A 44 0.56 1.39 -30.07
CA GLY A 44 -0.28 1.38 -31.25
C GLY A 44 0.49 1.85 -32.48
N GLN A 45 -0.10 2.74 -33.25
CA GLN A 45 0.53 3.33 -34.45
C GLN A 45 0.28 4.84 -34.45
N GLY A 46 1.33 5.60 -34.20
CA GLY A 46 1.29 7.06 -34.25
C GLY A 46 0.95 7.58 -35.65
N GLY A 47 0.37 8.78 -35.72
CA GLY A 47 -0.03 9.35 -36.99
C GLY A 47 -0.50 10.80 -36.89
N HIS A 48 -0.94 11.34 -38.03
CA HIS A 48 -1.47 12.69 -38.08
C HIS A 48 -2.89 12.73 -37.48
N ALA A 49 -3.13 13.62 -36.51
CA ALA A 49 -4.41 13.67 -35.78
C ALA A 49 -5.63 13.93 -36.69
N ALA A 50 -5.45 14.57 -37.85
CA ALA A 50 -6.51 14.77 -38.84
C ALA A 50 -6.80 13.54 -39.72
N ALA A 51 -5.97 12.49 -39.67
CA ALA A 51 -6.13 11.22 -40.37
C ALA A 51 -6.15 10.02 -39.40
N PRO A 52 -7.05 9.99 -38.41
CA PRO A 52 -7.03 8.96 -37.37
C PRO A 52 -7.30 7.54 -37.89
N HIS A 53 -7.92 7.42 -39.07
CA HIS A 53 -8.15 6.14 -39.73
C HIS A 53 -6.89 5.48 -40.30
N GLU A 54 -5.77 6.22 -40.38
CA GLU A 54 -4.46 5.73 -40.80
C GLU A 54 -3.55 5.41 -39.58
N ALA A 55 -4.05 5.58 -38.35
CA ALA A 55 -3.33 5.39 -37.10
C ALA A 55 -4.07 4.42 -36.16
N ILE A 56 -3.43 4.08 -35.06
CA ILE A 56 -4.03 3.35 -33.93
C ILE A 56 -3.83 4.22 -32.69
N ASP A 57 -4.92 4.81 -32.21
CA ASP A 57 -4.90 5.85 -31.15
C ASP A 57 -4.63 5.25 -29.77
N THR A 58 -3.39 5.36 -29.32
CA THR A 58 -2.95 4.88 -28.01
C THR A 58 -3.49 5.74 -26.86
N ASN A 59 -3.73 7.05 -27.07
CA ASN A 59 -4.33 7.92 -26.05
C ASN A 59 -5.76 7.48 -25.73
N LEU A 60 -6.54 7.19 -26.75
CA LEU A 60 -7.92 6.70 -26.58
C LEU A 60 -7.93 5.35 -25.84
N ALA A 61 -7.08 4.42 -26.25
CA ALA A 61 -6.95 3.11 -25.59
C ALA A 61 -6.54 3.26 -24.11
N ALA A 62 -5.52 4.08 -23.83
CA ALA A 62 -5.04 4.30 -22.47
C ALA A 62 -6.10 4.96 -21.57
N ALA A 63 -6.87 5.93 -22.09
CA ALA A 63 -7.99 6.53 -21.36
C ALA A 63 -9.04 5.48 -20.96
N HIS A 64 -9.40 4.59 -21.88
CA HIS A 64 -10.33 3.49 -21.60
C HIS A 64 -9.74 2.47 -20.61
N VAL A 65 -8.45 2.19 -20.65
CA VAL A 65 -7.78 1.36 -19.62
C VAL A 65 -7.94 1.99 -18.23
N VAL A 66 -7.69 3.29 -18.08
CA VAL A 66 -7.84 3.98 -16.78
C VAL A 66 -9.26 3.85 -16.23
N VAL A 67 -10.28 4.03 -17.09
CA VAL A 67 -11.69 3.90 -16.69
C VAL A 67 -12.03 2.44 -16.36
N ALA A 68 -11.62 1.50 -17.20
CA ALA A 68 -11.93 0.07 -17.04
C ALA A 68 -11.31 -0.52 -15.77
N LEU A 69 -10.12 -0.10 -15.37
CA LEU A 69 -9.44 -0.53 -14.14
C LEU A 69 -10.25 -0.22 -12.88
N GLN A 70 -11.09 0.83 -12.89
CA GLN A 70 -11.96 1.16 -11.75
C GLN A 70 -13.02 0.07 -11.48
N SER A 71 -13.29 -0.79 -12.45
CA SER A 71 -14.19 -1.94 -12.27
C SER A 71 -13.64 -3.00 -11.31
N ILE A 72 -12.34 -3.03 -11.06
CA ILE A 72 -11.74 -3.96 -10.10
C ILE A 72 -12.34 -3.71 -8.71
N ALA A 73 -12.26 -2.51 -8.21
CA ALA A 73 -12.81 -2.15 -6.90
C ALA A 73 -14.34 -2.18 -6.90
N SER A 74 -14.98 -1.72 -7.97
CA SER A 74 -16.44 -1.52 -7.97
C SER A 74 -17.25 -2.75 -8.39
N ARG A 75 -16.64 -3.78 -9.02
CA ARG A 75 -17.37 -4.93 -9.61
C ARG A 75 -16.71 -6.29 -9.41
N ASN A 76 -15.44 -6.37 -9.06
CA ASN A 76 -14.75 -7.65 -8.91
C ASN A 76 -14.46 -8.02 -7.44
N VAL A 77 -14.21 -7.03 -6.59
CA VAL A 77 -13.91 -7.22 -5.17
C VAL A 77 -15.20 -7.17 -4.37
N ASP A 78 -15.30 -8.03 -3.35
CA ASP A 78 -16.38 -8.02 -2.39
C ASP A 78 -16.51 -6.62 -1.74
N PRO A 79 -17.70 -5.99 -1.71
CA PRO A 79 -17.89 -4.64 -1.19
C PRO A 79 -17.45 -4.43 0.26
N ILE A 80 -17.34 -5.48 1.07
CA ILE A 80 -16.85 -5.39 2.46
C ILE A 80 -15.33 -5.52 2.56
N LYS A 81 -14.63 -5.81 1.46
CA LYS A 81 -13.17 -5.88 1.40
C LYS A 81 -12.59 -4.62 0.77
N GLN A 82 -11.45 -4.16 1.29
CA GLN A 82 -10.82 -2.93 0.80
C GLN A 82 -9.81 -3.23 -0.31
N VAL A 83 -9.88 -2.44 -1.36
CA VAL A 83 -8.89 -2.38 -2.44
C VAL A 83 -8.79 -0.96 -2.97
N VAL A 84 -7.57 -0.51 -3.26
CA VAL A 84 -7.30 0.73 -3.98
C VAL A 84 -6.56 0.37 -5.27
N VAL A 85 -7.05 0.86 -6.40
CA VAL A 85 -6.36 0.79 -7.69
C VAL A 85 -6.28 2.19 -8.26
N SER A 86 -5.08 2.78 -8.24
CA SER A 86 -4.87 4.16 -8.68
C SER A 86 -3.88 4.21 -9.83
N VAL A 87 -4.30 4.82 -10.95
CA VAL A 87 -3.40 5.22 -12.04
C VAL A 87 -2.91 6.63 -11.71
N CYS A 88 -1.62 6.74 -11.38
CA CYS A 88 -1.02 7.99 -10.90
C CYS A 88 -0.40 8.81 -12.02
N THR A 89 0.03 8.17 -13.10
CA THR A 89 0.57 8.85 -14.28
C THR A 89 -0.03 8.29 -15.57
N LEU A 90 -0.25 9.19 -16.52
CA LEU A 90 -0.57 8.88 -17.90
C LEU A 90 0.28 9.83 -18.76
N ARG A 91 1.18 9.28 -19.56
CA ARG A 91 2.13 10.08 -20.35
C ARG A 91 2.28 9.47 -21.74
N SER A 92 2.04 10.29 -22.77
CA SER A 92 2.36 9.96 -24.17
C SER A 92 3.81 10.26 -24.51
N ASP A 93 4.30 9.71 -25.59
CA ASP A 93 5.64 9.95 -26.14
C ASP A 93 5.73 11.26 -26.95
N THR A 94 4.63 12.03 -27.04
CA THR A 94 4.58 13.35 -27.67
C THR A 94 3.69 14.29 -26.86
N ASP A 95 4.01 15.58 -26.90
CA ASP A 95 3.21 16.69 -26.37
C ASP A 95 2.59 17.56 -27.46
N SER A 96 2.74 17.12 -28.73
CA SER A 96 2.20 17.83 -29.88
C SER A 96 0.68 17.70 -29.97
N HIS A 97 0.00 18.83 -30.24
CA HIS A 97 -1.47 18.89 -30.34
C HIS A 97 -2.06 18.30 -31.62
N ASN A 98 -1.23 17.93 -32.61
CA ASN A 98 -1.66 17.41 -33.91
C ASN A 98 -1.04 16.05 -34.28
N ILE A 99 -0.47 15.33 -33.31
CA ILE A 99 0.12 14.00 -33.50
C ILE A 99 -0.56 13.02 -32.56
N LEU A 100 -1.05 11.89 -33.08
CA LEU A 100 -1.42 10.73 -32.29
C LEU A 100 -0.14 9.99 -31.86
N PRO A 101 0.06 9.72 -30.56
CA PRO A 101 1.29 9.10 -30.07
C PRO A 101 1.42 7.63 -30.51
N GLN A 102 2.66 7.17 -30.60
CA GLN A 102 3.01 5.77 -30.82
C GLN A 102 2.82 4.97 -29.53
N THR A 103 3.17 5.56 -28.39
CA THR A 103 3.11 4.90 -27.08
C THR A 103 2.51 5.81 -26.01
N VAL A 104 1.82 5.17 -25.05
CA VAL A 104 1.37 5.81 -23.80
C VAL A 104 1.79 4.94 -22.63
N ARG A 105 2.42 5.55 -21.63
CA ARG A 105 2.82 4.90 -20.39
C ARG A 105 1.87 5.26 -19.26
N LEU A 106 1.36 4.24 -18.57
CA LEU A 106 0.56 4.36 -17.36
C LEU A 106 1.35 3.79 -16.17
N ARG A 107 1.36 4.48 -15.05
CA ARG A 107 1.93 3.96 -13.80
C ARG A 107 0.96 4.15 -12.66
N GLY A 108 0.95 3.21 -11.75
CA GLY A 108 0.04 3.29 -10.62
C GLY A 108 0.37 2.30 -9.53
N THR A 109 -0.57 2.19 -8.59
CA THR A 109 -0.40 1.38 -7.39
C THR A 109 -1.68 0.63 -7.06
N VAL A 110 -1.50 -0.56 -6.45
CA VAL A 110 -2.57 -1.35 -5.85
C VAL A 110 -2.31 -1.49 -4.36
N ARG A 111 -3.36 -1.30 -3.53
CA ARG A 111 -3.32 -1.48 -2.09
C ARG A 111 -4.44 -2.43 -1.66
N THR A 112 -4.14 -3.39 -0.78
CA THR A 112 -5.11 -4.38 -0.31
C THR A 112 -4.82 -4.80 1.12
N LEU A 113 -5.88 -5.17 1.86
CA LEU A 113 -5.80 -5.71 3.23
C LEU A 113 -6.09 -7.21 3.30
N ASP A 114 -6.20 -7.89 2.15
CA ASP A 114 -6.51 -9.31 2.02
C ASP A 114 -5.67 -9.92 0.88
N ALA A 115 -5.02 -11.05 1.14
CA ALA A 115 -4.15 -11.70 0.16
C ALA A 115 -4.90 -12.20 -1.08
N GLY A 116 -6.11 -12.72 -0.91
CA GLY A 116 -6.94 -13.17 -2.02
C GLY A 116 -7.43 -12.01 -2.88
N VAL A 117 -7.71 -10.84 -2.27
CA VAL A 117 -8.03 -9.61 -3.00
C VAL A 117 -6.80 -9.10 -3.77
N ARG A 118 -5.60 -9.23 -3.19
CA ARG A 118 -4.34 -8.88 -3.88
C ARG A 118 -4.14 -9.70 -5.15
N ASP A 119 -4.34 -11.02 -5.04
CA ASP A 119 -4.21 -11.93 -6.17
C ASP A 119 -5.24 -11.61 -7.27
N LEU A 120 -6.50 -11.44 -6.86
CA LEU A 120 -7.59 -11.07 -7.76
C LEU A 120 -7.34 -9.71 -8.45
N ALA A 121 -6.86 -8.71 -7.70
CA ALA A 121 -6.60 -7.38 -8.26
C ALA A 121 -5.53 -7.42 -9.34
N GLN A 122 -4.44 -8.17 -9.15
CA GLN A 122 -3.41 -8.37 -10.18
C GLN A 122 -3.98 -9.09 -11.40
N GLU A 123 -4.65 -10.24 -11.21
CA GLU A 123 -5.25 -11.00 -12.31
C GLU A 123 -6.20 -10.14 -13.15
N ARG A 124 -7.07 -9.39 -12.47
CA ARG A 124 -8.06 -8.54 -13.16
C ARG A 124 -7.41 -7.36 -13.87
N LEU A 125 -6.38 -6.74 -13.25
CA LEU A 125 -5.63 -5.65 -13.89
C LEU A 125 -5.01 -6.12 -15.21
N GLU A 126 -4.27 -7.23 -15.19
CA GLU A 126 -3.62 -7.79 -16.39
C GLU A 126 -4.65 -8.13 -17.49
N ALA A 127 -5.75 -8.78 -17.11
CA ALA A 127 -6.81 -9.13 -18.04
C ALA A 127 -7.51 -7.89 -18.66
N ILE A 128 -7.90 -6.93 -17.81
CA ILE A 128 -8.59 -5.71 -18.24
C ILE A 128 -7.71 -4.90 -19.19
N VAL A 129 -6.44 -4.69 -18.83
CA VAL A 129 -5.49 -3.94 -19.67
C VAL A 129 -5.33 -4.61 -21.03
N THR A 130 -5.06 -5.92 -21.04
CA THR A 130 -4.83 -6.69 -22.27
C THR A 130 -6.03 -6.63 -23.21
N HIS A 131 -7.23 -6.91 -22.68
CA HIS A 131 -8.43 -6.97 -23.53
C HIS A 131 -8.91 -5.58 -23.95
N THR A 132 -8.77 -4.56 -23.09
CA THR A 132 -9.11 -3.18 -23.47
C THR A 132 -8.18 -2.69 -24.57
N CYS A 133 -6.88 -2.88 -24.45
CA CYS A 133 -5.93 -2.51 -25.51
C CYS A 133 -6.23 -3.25 -26.82
N ALA A 134 -6.51 -4.55 -26.76
CA ALA A 134 -6.86 -5.33 -27.94
C ALA A 134 -8.12 -4.81 -28.65
N ALA A 135 -9.15 -4.36 -27.91
CA ALA A 135 -10.36 -3.78 -28.48
C ALA A 135 -10.09 -2.50 -29.29
N TYR A 136 -9.00 -1.79 -28.98
CA TYR A 136 -8.51 -0.61 -29.71
C TYR A 136 -7.35 -0.92 -30.66
N GLN A 137 -7.10 -2.17 -30.99
CA GLN A 137 -6.00 -2.62 -31.85
C GLN A 137 -4.60 -2.28 -31.30
N CYS A 138 -4.51 -1.92 -30.02
CA CYS A 138 -3.25 -1.66 -29.33
C CYS A 138 -2.71 -2.93 -28.66
N ARG A 139 -1.40 -2.94 -28.42
CA ARG A 139 -0.72 -3.91 -27.55
C ARG A 139 -0.41 -3.26 -26.21
N ALA A 140 -0.46 -4.04 -25.12
CA ALA A 140 0.02 -3.64 -23.83
C ALA A 140 1.19 -4.52 -23.35
N ASP A 141 2.23 -3.89 -22.84
CA ASP A 141 3.30 -4.52 -22.07
C ASP A 141 3.09 -4.12 -20.59
N ILE A 142 2.94 -5.11 -19.71
CA ILE A 142 2.57 -4.90 -18.30
C ILE A 142 3.70 -5.42 -17.42
N ALA A 143 4.26 -4.54 -16.61
CA ALA A 143 5.13 -4.88 -15.48
C ALA A 143 4.33 -4.65 -14.18
N TYR A 144 4.04 -5.73 -13.46
CA TYR A 144 3.40 -5.70 -12.14
C TYR A 144 4.41 -6.14 -11.10
N GLU A 145 4.69 -5.30 -10.13
CA GLU A 145 5.65 -5.56 -9.07
C GLU A 145 4.91 -5.66 -7.73
N ARG A 146 5.00 -6.84 -7.10
CA ARG A 146 4.51 -7.03 -5.74
C ARG A 146 5.54 -6.49 -4.77
N GLY A 147 5.22 -5.37 -4.13
CA GLY A 147 6.02 -4.78 -3.07
C GLY A 147 5.68 -5.37 -1.70
N TYR A 148 5.51 -4.52 -0.69
CA TYR A 148 5.29 -4.95 0.69
C TYR A 148 4.04 -5.83 0.83
N PRO A 149 4.13 -6.95 1.56
CA PRO A 149 2.94 -7.70 1.94
C PRO A 149 2.10 -6.93 2.97
N ILE A 150 0.92 -7.46 3.28
CA ILE A 150 0.06 -6.90 4.33
C ILE A 150 0.78 -7.00 5.67
N THR A 151 0.78 -5.93 6.45
CA THR A 151 1.23 -5.94 7.85
C THR A 151 0.12 -6.54 8.70
N ILE A 152 0.30 -7.78 9.12
CA ILE A 152 -0.69 -8.55 9.88
C ILE A 152 -0.16 -8.80 11.28
N ASN A 153 -0.81 -8.22 12.27
CA ASN A 153 -0.53 -8.46 13.69
C ASN A 153 -1.13 -9.80 14.13
N ALA A 154 -0.30 -10.65 14.74
CA ALA A 154 -0.77 -11.88 15.36
C ALA A 154 -1.59 -11.53 16.62
N GLU A 155 -2.72 -12.21 16.83
CA GLU A 155 -3.68 -11.88 17.89
C GLU A 155 -3.04 -11.86 19.28
N GLU A 156 -2.31 -12.91 19.63
CA GLU A 156 -1.65 -13.03 20.95
C GLU A 156 -0.58 -11.94 21.14
N ASN A 157 0.25 -11.72 20.12
CA ASN A 157 1.32 -10.71 20.15
C ASN A 157 0.75 -9.28 20.19
N THR A 158 -0.41 -9.06 19.57
CA THR A 158 -1.14 -7.79 19.69
C THR A 158 -1.54 -7.53 21.14
N GLY A 159 -2.01 -8.58 21.84
CA GLY A 159 -2.30 -8.51 23.28
C GLY A 159 -1.08 -8.09 24.07
N PHE A 160 0.06 -8.76 23.89
CA PHE A 160 1.30 -8.43 24.59
C PHE A 160 1.77 -6.99 24.33
N ALA A 161 1.72 -6.55 23.07
CA ALA A 161 2.12 -5.20 22.67
C ALA A 161 1.21 -4.12 23.30
N ALA A 162 -0.09 -4.37 23.33
CA ALA A 162 -1.07 -3.46 23.93
C ALA A 162 -0.96 -3.42 25.46
N ASP A 163 -0.76 -4.57 26.12
CA ASP A 163 -0.57 -4.66 27.59
C ASP A 163 0.69 -3.92 28.01
N ALA A 164 1.79 -4.02 27.25
CA ALA A 164 3.01 -3.24 27.48
C ALA A 164 2.77 -1.73 27.29
N ALA A 165 1.98 -1.35 26.28
CA ALA A 165 1.63 0.05 26.04
C ALA A 165 0.78 0.64 27.18
N GLU A 166 -0.17 -0.12 27.75
CA GLU A 166 -1.00 0.31 28.88
C GLU A 166 -0.22 0.55 30.17
N LYS A 167 0.95 -0.08 30.34
CA LYS A 167 1.85 0.21 31.45
C LYS A 167 2.61 1.54 31.29
N VAL A 168 2.76 1.99 30.05
CA VAL A 168 3.47 3.23 29.70
C VAL A 168 2.52 4.43 29.72
N THR A 169 1.31 4.26 29.18
CA THR A 169 0.32 5.34 29.05
C THR A 169 -1.11 4.80 29.20
N PRO A 170 -2.05 5.57 29.75
CA PRO A 170 -3.46 5.18 29.76
C PRO A 170 -4.15 5.28 28.40
N GLY A 171 -3.52 5.93 27.41
CA GLY A 171 -4.09 6.15 26.08
C GLY A 171 -3.66 5.05 25.10
N VAL A 172 -4.41 3.91 25.08
CA VAL A 172 -4.18 2.81 24.14
C VAL A 172 -5.48 2.47 23.41
N ASP A 173 -5.52 2.72 22.10
CA ASP A 173 -6.60 2.24 21.24
C ASP A 173 -6.26 0.83 20.72
N ARG A 174 -6.97 -0.18 21.22
CA ARG A 174 -6.79 -1.58 20.80
C ARG A 174 -7.56 -1.98 19.55
N ASN A 175 -8.33 -1.06 18.96
CA ASN A 175 -9.22 -1.33 17.83
C ASN A 175 -9.06 -0.28 16.72
N THR A 176 -7.88 0.26 16.55
CA THR A 176 -7.63 1.24 15.50
C THR A 176 -7.97 0.66 14.12
N PRO A 177 -8.66 1.41 13.24
CA PRO A 177 -8.94 0.93 11.91
C PRO A 177 -7.66 0.76 11.08
N PRO A 178 -7.58 -0.25 10.21
CA PRO A 178 -6.45 -0.41 9.31
C PRO A 178 -6.34 0.74 8.32
N ILE A 179 -5.11 1.04 7.87
CA ILE A 179 -4.84 2.08 6.88
C ILE A 179 -4.18 1.52 5.61
N MET A 180 -4.36 2.24 4.49
CA MET A 180 -3.83 1.82 3.17
C MET A 180 -2.37 2.21 2.93
N ALA A 181 -1.59 2.48 3.98
CA ALA A 181 -0.14 2.63 3.91
C ALA A 181 0.55 1.26 3.82
N GLY A 182 1.73 1.20 3.22
CA GLY A 182 2.56 -0.01 3.17
C GLY A 182 3.71 0.08 4.16
N GLU A 183 4.20 -1.09 4.65
CA GLU A 183 5.25 -1.17 5.66
C GLU A 183 6.14 -2.41 5.43
N ASP A 184 7.45 -2.24 5.41
CA ASP A 184 8.39 -3.35 5.17
C ASP A 184 8.57 -4.28 6.37
N PHE A 185 8.23 -3.85 7.58
CA PHE A 185 8.17 -4.72 8.75
C PHE A 185 7.24 -5.93 8.56
N SER A 186 6.30 -5.84 7.61
CA SER A 186 5.45 -6.94 7.17
C SER A 186 6.23 -8.19 6.74
N TYR A 187 7.44 -8.02 6.17
CA TYR A 187 8.31 -9.17 5.84
C TYR A 187 8.81 -9.91 7.09
N MET A 188 9.02 -9.19 8.20
CA MET A 188 9.38 -9.80 9.47
C MET A 188 8.20 -10.57 10.05
N LEU A 189 7.00 -9.98 10.04
CA LEU A 189 5.76 -10.62 10.50
C LEU A 189 5.39 -11.86 9.69
N ASN A 190 5.73 -11.91 8.40
CA ASN A 190 5.56 -13.13 7.60
C ASN A 190 6.50 -14.27 7.98
N LYS A 191 7.53 -14.01 8.77
CA LYS A 191 8.53 -15.00 9.19
C LYS A 191 8.38 -15.41 10.66
N ARG A 192 7.89 -14.52 11.50
CA ARG A 192 7.69 -14.74 12.93
C ARG A 192 6.40 -14.07 13.38
N PRO A 193 5.70 -14.64 14.36
CA PRO A 193 4.60 -13.96 15.00
C PRO A 193 5.09 -12.68 15.64
N GLY A 194 4.23 -11.67 15.70
CA GLY A 194 4.60 -10.39 16.27
C GLY A 194 3.51 -9.36 16.10
N ALA A 195 3.82 -8.13 16.42
CA ALA A 195 2.92 -7.01 16.27
C ALA A 195 3.65 -5.71 15.91
N TYR A 196 2.93 -4.89 15.17
CA TYR A 196 3.31 -3.53 14.81
C TYR A 196 2.30 -2.57 15.45
N ILE A 197 2.81 -1.57 16.16
CA ILE A 197 1.98 -0.62 16.92
C ILE A 197 2.24 0.80 16.44
N MET A 198 1.21 1.65 16.47
CA MET A 198 1.33 3.08 16.18
C MET A 198 1.57 3.86 17.44
N LEU A 199 2.45 4.86 17.37
CA LEU A 199 2.74 5.82 18.44
C LEU A 199 2.31 7.22 18.00
N GLY A 200 1.45 7.87 18.78
CA GLY A 200 0.95 9.21 18.49
C GLY A 200 2.07 10.26 18.48
N ASN A 201 2.04 11.10 17.44
CA ASN A 201 2.96 12.23 17.22
C ASN A 201 2.29 13.60 17.45
N GLY A 202 0.99 13.59 17.83
CA GLY A 202 0.16 14.79 17.93
C GLY A 202 -0.41 15.26 16.61
N ASP A 203 -1.13 16.37 16.66
CA ASP A 203 -1.70 16.99 15.46
C ASP A 203 -0.61 17.57 14.57
N GLY A 204 -0.77 17.42 13.27
CA GLY A 204 0.17 17.95 12.30
C GLY A 204 0.05 17.30 10.91
N PRO A 205 0.91 17.71 9.98
CA PRO A 205 0.99 17.08 8.67
C PRO A 205 1.35 15.59 8.79
N THR A 206 0.80 14.79 7.88
CA THR A 206 1.10 13.35 7.81
C THR A 206 2.57 13.10 7.50
N VAL A 207 3.07 11.89 7.79
CA VAL A 207 4.39 11.43 7.36
C VAL A 207 4.56 11.62 5.84
N HIS A 208 5.79 11.91 5.39
CA HIS A 208 6.14 12.27 4.01
C HIS A 208 5.67 13.65 3.52
N HIS A 209 4.90 14.41 4.31
CA HIS A 209 4.57 15.78 3.97
C HIS A 209 5.82 16.68 4.14
N PRO A 210 6.10 17.66 3.25
CA PRO A 210 7.28 18.53 3.37
C PRO A 210 7.36 19.33 4.69
N MET A 211 6.22 19.57 5.33
CA MET A 211 6.11 20.26 6.63
C MET A 211 5.98 19.29 7.81
N TYR A 212 6.17 17.98 7.58
CA TYR A 212 6.16 17.01 8.68
C TYR A 212 7.27 17.32 9.68
N ASN A 213 6.93 17.26 10.95
CA ASN A 213 7.88 17.39 12.04
C ASN A 213 7.62 16.31 13.10
N PHE A 214 8.65 15.55 13.42
CA PHE A 214 8.59 14.57 14.50
C PHE A 214 8.51 15.28 15.84
N ASN A 215 7.63 14.80 16.73
CA ASN A 215 7.51 15.35 18.08
C ASN A 215 8.38 14.55 19.05
N ASP A 216 9.45 15.14 19.53
CA ASP A 216 10.39 14.49 20.45
C ASP A 216 9.75 14.07 21.79
N ASP A 217 8.63 14.67 22.19
CA ASP A 217 7.87 14.28 23.39
C ASP A 217 7.27 12.86 23.27
N ALA A 218 7.20 12.29 22.08
CA ALA A 218 6.79 10.90 21.86
C ALA A 218 7.93 9.88 22.19
N ILE A 219 9.20 10.29 22.16
CA ILE A 219 10.36 9.41 22.36
C ILE A 219 10.30 8.66 23.70
N PRO A 220 10.02 9.31 24.86
CA PRO A 220 9.97 8.59 26.13
C PRO A 220 8.94 7.44 26.15
N ALA A 221 7.76 7.65 25.55
CA ALA A 221 6.73 6.61 25.46
C ALA A 221 7.18 5.44 24.57
N GLY A 222 7.75 5.72 23.40
CA GLY A 222 8.26 4.68 22.50
C GLY A 222 9.41 3.87 23.13
N CYS A 223 10.37 4.53 23.78
CA CYS A 223 11.47 3.85 24.48
C CYS A 223 10.97 3.00 25.64
N SER A 224 10.04 3.53 26.45
CA SER A 224 9.46 2.81 27.58
C SER A 224 8.69 1.58 27.12
N TRP A 225 7.95 1.68 26.00
CA TRP A 225 7.25 0.54 25.42
C TRP A 225 8.22 -0.58 25.01
N PHE A 226 9.32 -0.26 24.32
CA PHE A 226 10.32 -1.27 23.98
C PHE A 226 10.97 -1.90 25.21
N ALA A 227 11.27 -1.11 26.26
CA ALA A 227 11.81 -1.63 27.51
C ALA A 227 10.82 -2.60 28.17
N GLU A 228 9.54 -2.22 28.27
CA GLU A 228 8.48 -3.05 28.83
C GLU A 228 8.27 -4.34 28.02
N MET A 229 8.34 -4.26 26.69
CA MET A 229 8.29 -5.45 25.81
C MET A 229 9.43 -6.41 26.13
N VAL A 230 10.67 -5.92 26.26
CA VAL A 230 11.83 -6.76 26.59
C VAL A 230 11.66 -7.40 27.97
N GLU A 231 11.30 -6.63 28.99
CA GLU A 231 11.13 -7.13 30.37
C GLU A 231 10.02 -8.19 30.49
N THR A 232 8.96 -8.04 29.71
CA THR A 232 7.82 -8.97 29.76
C THR A 232 7.98 -10.20 28.85
N ARG A 233 8.68 -10.08 27.71
CA ARG A 233 8.83 -11.18 26.74
C ARG A 233 10.13 -11.95 26.88
N LEU A 234 11.13 -11.41 27.56
CA LEU A 234 12.41 -12.06 27.87
C LEU A 234 12.66 -12.08 29.38
N PRO A 235 11.79 -12.73 30.16
CA PRO A 235 12.00 -12.82 31.61
C PRO A 235 13.33 -13.53 31.90
N ALA A 236 14.08 -13.02 32.92
CA ALA A 236 15.36 -13.55 33.35
C ALA A 236 15.25 -14.95 33.93
#